data_fbc9e454f6d8ffa7e9424d54e9e0c82e
#
_entry.id   fbc9e454f6d8ffa7e9424d54e9e0c82e
#
_cell.length_a   1.000
_cell.length_b   1.000
_cell.length_c   1.000
_cell.angle_alpha   90.00
_cell.angle_beta   90.00
_cell.angle_gamma   90.00
#
_symmetry.space_group_name_H-M   'P 1'
#
loop_
_entity.id
_entity.type
_entity.pdbx_description
1 polymer ?
#
loop_
_entity_poly.entity_id
_entity_poly.type
_entity_poly.pdbx_seq_one_letter_code
_entity_poly.pdbx_strand_id
1 'polypeptide(L)'
;RKQGGIAVIAHPSVVIKTGLGARITSASEIDAVEVINASAFPFFISTYLGRRLAKRLALPQTAGSDAHYPEEIGNAYAVINADYNVDDITDDIRKGKVTPHGRPISWLKRLKRR
;
A
#
# COMPACT_ATOMS: atom_id res chain seq x y z
N ARG A 1 10.55 14.05 -1.95
CA ARG A 1 11.55 13.88 -0.87
C ARG A 1 12.20 15.19 -0.40
N LYS A 2 12.41 16.14 -1.28
CA LYS A 2 12.98 17.45 -0.90
C LYS A 2 12.15 18.20 0.14
N GLN A 3 10.86 17.89 0.22
CA GLN A 3 9.91 18.47 1.18
C GLN A 3 9.71 17.62 2.43
N GLY A 4 10.52 16.58 2.63
CA GLY A 4 10.43 15.69 3.78
C GLY A 4 9.37 14.58 3.65
N GLY A 5 8.75 14.43 2.48
CA GLY A 5 7.76 13.38 2.24
C GLY A 5 8.36 12.00 2.00
N ILE A 6 7.50 11.01 1.94
CA ILE A 6 7.86 9.63 1.59
C ILE A 6 7.21 9.22 0.26
N ALA A 7 7.86 8.31 -0.45
CA ALA A 7 7.35 7.75 -1.70
C ALA A 7 6.87 6.31 -1.46
N VAL A 8 5.60 6.05 -1.75
CA VAL A 8 4.98 4.74 -1.56
C VAL A 8 4.52 4.20 -2.92
N ILE A 9 4.87 2.96 -3.25
CA ILE A 9 4.32 2.29 -4.43
C ILE A 9 2.87 1.91 -4.13
N ALA A 10 1.94 2.53 -4.83
CA ALA A 10 0.53 2.18 -4.75
C ALA A 10 0.19 1.03 -5.72
N HIS A 11 -0.79 0.22 -5.38
CA HIS A 11 -1.32 -0.86 -6.23
C HIS A 11 -0.22 -1.69 -6.93
N PRO A 12 0.69 -2.33 -6.22
CA PRO A 12 1.86 -2.95 -6.84
C PRO A 12 1.52 -4.06 -7.85
N SER A 13 0.33 -4.65 -7.77
CA SER A 13 -0.13 -5.61 -8.78
C SER A 13 -0.28 -4.97 -10.16
N VAL A 14 -0.69 -3.70 -10.24
CA VAL A 14 -0.75 -2.94 -11.49
C VAL A 14 0.66 -2.70 -12.01
N VAL A 15 1.57 -2.32 -11.13
CA VAL A 15 2.99 -2.10 -11.46
C VAL A 15 3.62 -3.37 -12.05
N ILE A 16 3.31 -4.53 -11.47
CA ILE A 16 3.80 -5.83 -11.95
C ILE A 16 3.22 -6.15 -13.34
N LYS A 17 1.92 -5.94 -13.54
CA LYS A 17 1.23 -6.20 -14.82
C LYS A 17 1.74 -5.32 -15.95
N THR A 18 2.11 -4.08 -15.65
CA THR A 18 2.61 -3.13 -16.65
C THR A 18 4.10 -3.28 -16.94
N GLY A 19 4.78 -4.20 -16.26
CA GLY A 19 6.22 -4.37 -16.38
C GLY A 19 7.04 -3.30 -15.66
N LEU A 20 6.42 -2.34 -15.01
CA LEU A 20 7.12 -1.31 -14.24
C LEU A 20 7.92 -1.91 -13.08
N GLY A 21 7.45 -3.03 -12.53
CA GLY A 21 8.16 -3.76 -11.49
C GLY A 21 9.56 -4.21 -11.91
N ALA A 22 9.77 -4.53 -13.19
CA ALA A 22 11.08 -4.89 -13.72
C ALA A 22 12.03 -3.69 -13.81
N ARG A 23 11.49 -2.47 -13.87
CA ARG A 23 12.28 -1.24 -13.92
C ARG A 23 12.64 -0.72 -12.52
N ILE A 24 11.96 -1.20 -11.49
CA ILE A 24 12.27 -0.86 -10.10
C ILE A 24 13.41 -1.78 -9.66
N THR A 25 14.62 -1.40 -10.02
CA THR A 25 15.83 -2.16 -9.70
C THR A 25 16.44 -1.77 -8.37
N SER A 26 16.03 -0.64 -7.82
CA SER A 26 16.57 -0.07 -6.59
C SER A 26 15.47 0.51 -5.72
N ALA A 27 15.55 0.24 -4.41
CA ALA A 27 14.68 0.83 -3.40
C ALA A 27 15.11 2.24 -2.95
N SER A 28 16.18 2.81 -3.55
CA SER A 28 16.78 4.06 -3.09
C SER A 28 15.84 5.28 -3.12
N GLU A 29 14.83 5.27 -4.00
CA GLU A 29 13.89 6.37 -4.15
C GLU A 29 12.49 6.05 -3.61
N ILE A 30 12.32 4.85 -3.05
CA ILE A 30 11.02 4.36 -2.56
C ILE A 30 11.15 4.04 -1.08
N ASP A 31 10.17 4.46 -0.31
CA ASP A 31 10.19 4.31 1.15
C ASP A 31 9.30 3.17 1.64
N ALA A 32 8.26 2.81 0.89
CA ALA A 32 7.33 1.75 1.29
C ALA A 32 6.53 1.20 0.10
N VAL A 33 5.86 0.08 0.31
CA VAL A 33 4.96 -0.55 -0.68
C VAL A 33 3.59 -0.75 -0.05
N GLU A 34 2.54 -0.34 -0.75
CA GLU A 34 1.16 -0.64 -0.37
C GLU A 34 0.86 -2.09 -0.75
N VAL A 35 0.98 -2.99 0.22
CA VAL A 35 0.79 -4.44 -0.03
C VAL A 35 -0.66 -4.87 0.06
N ILE A 36 -1.49 -4.17 0.85
CA ILE A 36 -2.91 -4.42 0.96
C ILE A 36 -3.67 -3.23 0.40
N ASN A 37 -4.42 -3.46 -0.69
CA ASN A 37 -5.33 -2.49 -1.28
C ASN A 37 -6.71 -3.16 -1.35
N ALA A 38 -7.69 -2.61 -0.63
CA ALA A 38 -9.02 -3.23 -0.51
C ALA A 38 -9.78 -3.27 -1.82
N SER A 39 -9.44 -2.38 -2.76
CA SER A 39 -10.06 -2.33 -4.10
C SER A 39 -9.38 -3.26 -5.10
N ALA A 40 -8.22 -3.81 -4.79
CA ALA A 40 -7.50 -4.69 -5.70
C ALA A 40 -8.28 -5.97 -6.01
N PHE A 41 -8.17 -6.42 -7.25
CA PHE A 41 -8.84 -7.65 -7.70
C PHE A 41 -7.90 -8.45 -8.61
N PRO A 42 -7.71 -9.74 -8.36
CA PRO A 42 -8.14 -10.49 -7.17
C PRO A 42 -7.36 -10.08 -5.91
N PHE A 43 -8.07 -9.89 -4.81
CA PHE A 43 -7.49 -9.33 -3.60
C PHE A 43 -6.31 -10.15 -3.05
N PHE A 44 -6.50 -11.47 -2.89
CA PHE A 44 -5.47 -12.31 -2.28
C PHE A 44 -4.22 -12.43 -3.16
N ILE A 45 -4.40 -12.49 -4.48
CA ILE A 45 -3.28 -12.53 -5.43
C ILE A 45 -2.52 -11.21 -5.39
N SER A 46 -3.23 -10.08 -5.42
CA SER A 46 -2.63 -8.75 -5.37
C SER A 46 -1.85 -8.53 -4.07
N THR A 47 -2.40 -8.96 -2.94
CA THR A 47 -1.73 -8.88 -1.64
C THR A 47 -0.47 -9.74 -1.63
N TYR A 48 -0.53 -10.95 -2.14
CA TYR A 48 0.62 -11.85 -2.24
C TYR A 48 1.75 -11.24 -3.07
N LEU A 49 1.41 -10.73 -4.26
CA LEU A 49 2.39 -10.10 -5.15
C LEU A 49 2.98 -8.83 -4.55
N GLY A 50 2.17 -8.03 -3.88
CA GLY A 50 2.63 -6.83 -3.18
C GLY A 50 3.61 -7.15 -2.06
N ARG A 51 3.32 -8.17 -1.26
CA ARG A 51 4.21 -8.63 -0.20
C ARG A 51 5.52 -9.18 -0.75
N ARG A 52 5.47 -9.92 -1.85
CA ARG A 52 6.70 -10.40 -2.52
C ARG A 52 7.56 -9.24 -3.01
N LEU A 53 6.95 -8.24 -3.62
CA LEU A 53 7.67 -7.05 -4.08
C LEU A 53 8.33 -6.32 -2.92
N ALA A 54 7.59 -6.05 -1.84
CA ALA A 54 8.12 -5.39 -0.65
C ALA A 54 9.31 -6.16 -0.05
N LYS A 55 9.18 -7.48 0.03
CA LYS A 55 10.24 -8.34 0.54
C LYS A 55 11.48 -8.33 -0.35
N ARG A 56 11.29 -8.40 -1.66
CA ARG A 56 12.38 -8.33 -2.64
C ARG A 56 13.15 -7.02 -2.54
N LEU A 57 12.43 -5.91 -2.36
CA LEU A 57 13.02 -4.58 -2.25
C LEU A 57 13.45 -4.23 -0.82
N ALA A 58 13.20 -5.10 0.15
CA ALA A 58 13.44 -4.86 1.58
C ALA A 58 12.78 -3.57 2.07
N LEU A 59 11.53 -3.33 1.67
CA LEU A 59 10.78 -2.11 1.99
C LEU A 59 9.67 -2.36 3.00
N PRO A 60 9.34 -1.37 3.83
CA PRO A 60 8.17 -1.39 4.69
C PRO A 60 6.87 -1.62 3.92
N GLN A 61 5.86 -2.17 4.61
CA GLN A 61 4.57 -2.52 4.04
C GLN A 61 3.49 -1.62 4.60
N THR A 62 2.68 -1.03 3.73
CA THR A 62 1.53 -0.21 4.09
C THR A 62 0.25 -0.79 3.50
N ALA A 63 -0.88 -0.16 3.80
CA ALA A 63 -2.19 -0.55 3.29
C ALA A 63 -3.07 0.68 3.06
N GLY A 64 -3.99 0.56 2.12
CA GLY A 64 -4.97 1.60 1.83
C GLY A 64 -6.28 1.01 1.31
N SER A 65 -7.38 1.69 1.59
CA SER A 65 -8.71 1.25 1.14
C SER A 65 -8.94 1.46 -0.35
N ASP A 66 -8.27 2.46 -0.94
CA ASP A 66 -8.53 2.89 -2.31
C ASP A 66 -10.04 3.12 -2.52
N ALA A 67 -10.67 3.77 -1.53
CA ALA A 67 -12.10 3.95 -1.45
C ALA A 67 -12.61 4.90 -2.53
N HIS A 68 -13.65 4.48 -3.24
CA HIS A 68 -14.35 5.29 -4.22
C HIS A 68 -15.67 5.83 -3.66
N TYR A 69 -16.15 5.24 -2.56
CA TYR A 69 -17.35 5.64 -1.84
C TYR A 69 -17.05 5.70 -0.34
N PRO A 70 -17.76 6.55 0.42
CA PRO A 70 -17.51 6.72 1.85
C PRO A 70 -17.55 5.43 2.68
N GLU A 71 -18.45 4.52 2.34
CA GLU A 71 -18.60 3.25 3.06
C GLU A 71 -17.44 2.26 2.85
N GLU A 72 -16.53 2.55 1.93
CA GLU A 72 -15.35 1.73 1.67
C GLU A 72 -14.15 2.15 2.52
N ILE A 73 -14.20 3.34 3.12
CA ILE A 73 -13.12 3.85 3.97
C ILE A 73 -12.96 2.92 5.18
N GLY A 74 -11.71 2.56 5.48
CA GLY A 74 -11.40 1.67 6.59
C GLY A 74 -11.37 0.19 6.25
N ASN A 75 -11.69 -0.20 5.01
CA ASN A 75 -11.56 -1.61 4.59
C ASN A 75 -10.10 -2.09 4.59
N ALA A 76 -9.17 -1.20 4.38
CA ALA A 76 -7.75 -1.46 4.59
C ALA A 76 -7.10 -0.22 5.20
N TYR A 77 -6.12 -0.44 6.08
CA TYR A 77 -5.47 0.62 6.84
C TYR A 77 -4.11 0.14 7.35
N ALA A 78 -3.27 1.08 7.70
CA ALA A 78 -1.99 0.82 8.33
C ALA A 78 -2.03 1.28 9.79
N VAL A 79 -1.49 0.46 10.70
CA VAL A 79 -1.36 0.83 12.11
C VAL A 79 0.05 1.34 12.36
N ILE A 80 0.14 2.53 12.91
CA ILE A 80 1.39 3.21 13.22
C ILE A 80 1.31 3.69 14.67
N ASN A 81 2.34 3.40 15.45
CA ASN A 81 2.40 3.81 16.85
C ASN A 81 3.22 5.11 16.99
N ALA A 82 2.84 6.13 16.24
CA ALA A 82 3.49 7.43 16.25
C ALA A 82 2.60 8.49 16.90
N ASP A 83 3.20 9.61 17.30
CA ASP A 83 2.44 10.78 17.71
C ASP A 83 1.70 11.38 16.51
N TYR A 84 0.68 12.21 16.79
CA TYR A 84 -0.20 12.78 15.76
C TYR A 84 0.46 13.92 14.96
N ASN A 85 1.69 13.73 14.51
CA ASN A 85 2.33 14.67 13.62
C ASN A 85 2.91 13.96 12.39
N VAL A 86 2.99 14.69 11.29
CA VAL A 86 3.38 14.13 9.99
C VAL A 86 4.79 13.59 10.01
N ASP A 87 5.71 14.26 10.69
CA ASP A 87 7.12 13.87 10.71
C ASP A 87 7.32 12.54 11.42
N ASP A 88 6.66 12.33 12.56
CA ASP A 88 6.75 11.06 13.29
C ASP A 88 6.08 9.92 12.52
N ILE A 89 4.96 10.19 11.85
CA ILE A 89 4.26 9.20 11.02
C ILE A 89 5.14 8.77 9.85
N THR A 90 5.70 9.71 9.11
CA THR A 90 6.55 9.38 7.96
C THR A 90 7.84 8.68 8.38
N ASP A 91 8.44 9.06 9.50
CA ASP A 91 9.62 8.41 10.04
C ASP A 91 9.32 6.96 10.45
N ASP A 92 8.20 6.70 11.11
CA ASP A 92 7.82 5.35 11.51
C ASP A 92 7.56 4.45 10.29
N ILE A 93 6.95 5.00 9.24
CA ILE A 93 6.79 4.26 7.98
C ILE A 93 8.16 3.89 7.39
N ARG A 94 9.08 4.85 7.29
CA ARG A 94 10.44 4.59 6.77
C ARG A 94 11.17 3.52 7.56
N LYS A 95 11.02 3.52 8.88
CA LYS A 95 11.69 2.57 9.78
C LYS A 95 11.02 1.20 9.81
N GLY A 96 9.92 1.02 9.09
CA GLY A 96 9.17 -0.22 9.10
C GLY A 96 8.30 -0.43 10.33
N LYS A 97 8.06 0.61 11.13
CA LYS A 97 7.19 0.57 12.30
C LYS A 97 5.74 0.79 11.91
N VAL A 98 5.28 0.00 10.96
CA VAL A 98 3.95 0.09 10.36
C VAL A 98 3.45 -1.32 10.07
N THR A 99 2.19 -1.59 10.39
CA THR A 99 1.57 -2.89 10.16
C THR A 99 0.34 -2.73 9.27
N PRO A 100 0.31 -3.38 8.09
CA PRO A 100 -0.84 -3.32 7.20
C PRO A 100 -1.93 -4.27 7.63
N HIS A 101 -3.18 -3.82 7.51
CA HIS A 101 -4.39 -4.60 7.76
C HIS A 101 -5.41 -4.32 6.68
N GLY A 102 -6.24 -5.30 6.35
CA GLY A 102 -7.32 -5.04 5.42
C GLY A 102 -8.06 -6.27 4.96
N ARG A 103 -9.20 -6.00 4.34
CA ARG A 103 -10.11 -6.97 3.74
C ARG A 103 -10.57 -6.45 2.38
N PRO A 104 -10.94 -7.35 1.45
CA PRO A 104 -11.44 -6.91 0.15
C PRO A 104 -12.79 -6.23 0.25
N ILE A 105 -13.08 -5.37 -0.72
CA ILE A 105 -14.43 -4.83 -0.90
C ILE A 105 -15.38 -5.97 -1.25
N SER A 106 -16.60 -5.95 -0.68
CA SER A 106 -17.61 -6.96 -0.99
C SER A 106 -18.01 -6.91 -2.47
N TRP A 107 -18.43 -8.06 -3.01
CA TRP A 107 -18.90 -8.19 -4.39
C TRP A 107 -20.04 -7.22 -4.71
N LEU A 108 -20.99 -7.07 -3.77
CA LEU A 108 -22.13 -6.17 -3.95
C LEU A 108 -21.69 -4.72 -4.10
N LYS A 109 -20.74 -4.27 -3.27
CA LYS A 109 -20.19 -2.93 -3.37
C LYS A 109 -19.41 -2.72 -4.67
N ARG A 110 -18.67 -3.74 -5.11
CA ARG A 110 -17.93 -3.68 -6.37
C ARG A 110 -18.85 -3.52 -7.57
N LEU A 111 -19.99 -4.22 -7.59
CA LEU A 111 -20.98 -4.11 -8.65
C LEU A 111 -21.61 -2.71 -8.70
N LYS A 112 -21.81 -2.07 -7.56
CA LYS A 112 -22.36 -0.70 -7.49
C LYS A 112 -21.44 0.36 -8.08
N ARG A 113 -20.13 0.08 -8.20
CA ARG A 113 -19.17 1.00 -8.82
C ARG A 113 -19.35 1.15 -10.34
N ARG A 114 -20.11 0.29 -10.95
CA ARG A 114 -20.43 0.34 -12.38
C ARG A 114 -21.63 1.27 -12.61
#